data_a2374fb0bc0820ecc35d55c341f43e08
#
_entry.id   a2374fb0bc0820ecc35d55c341f43e08
#
_cell.length_a   1.000
_cell.length_b   1.000
_cell.length_c   1.000
_cell.angle_alpha   90.00
_cell.angle_beta   90.00
_cell.angle_gamma   90.00
#
_symmetry.space_group_name_H-M   'P 1'
#
loop_
_entity.id
_entity.type
_entity.pdbx_description
1 polymer ?
#
loop_
_entity_poly.entity_id
_entity_poly.type
_entity_poly.pdbx_seq_one_letter_code
_entity_poly.pdbx_strand_id
1 'polypeptide(L)'
;QNTNVCDDAPGTAGPCTTGILWSRRNQDISSNITGSSVFDFEDDGKAEVVYADECFVRVYDGTNGRALFSQYRSSCTWYENPVVADTDGNFRADLVTPSNLACSDGVNGIACSMLNADGVDPQFAGAGCLVNKDCVSNVCDNGYCRCTSTAQCCAAGTDAACLDQGVKCAAPPAGLPGSGNTCRANHPKGVSGIRVYQDATDRWVRSRTIWNQHAYHVTHINEDGTVPKTSAWQKNWTDPKLNNFRQNVPGDASGQDIPDMTAGIAGFSCGSGGALLNAPVCNRGTAPIGSGVKVGFYDGTTKVCETPTTQALAPGKCETVTCLWATPPTSTPTDIKVIADDDGAKTE
;
A
#
# COMPACT_ATOMS: atom_id res chain seq x y z
N GLN A 1 21.57 18.68 -6.14
CA GLN A 1 22.55 17.94 -6.95
C GLN A 1 22.28 16.47 -6.78
N ASN A 2 21.83 15.84 -7.84
CA ASN A 2 21.53 14.41 -7.84
C ASN A 2 22.83 13.69 -8.11
N THR A 3 23.55 13.33 -7.07
CA THR A 3 24.73 12.48 -7.20
C THR A 3 24.27 11.04 -7.07
N ASN A 4 24.12 10.37 -8.22
CA ASN A 4 23.91 8.94 -8.25
C ASN A 4 25.04 8.26 -7.50
N VAL A 5 24.69 7.42 -6.54
CA VAL A 5 25.63 6.73 -5.68
C VAL A 5 25.56 5.26 -5.95
N CYS A 6 26.71 4.64 -6.17
CA CYS A 6 26.87 3.21 -6.17
C CYS A 6 27.48 2.77 -4.84
N ASP A 7 26.73 1.94 -4.13
CA ASP A 7 27.09 1.36 -2.84
C ASP A 7 26.70 -0.13 -2.86
N ASP A 8 27.46 -0.91 -3.57
CA ASP A 8 27.27 -2.35 -3.75
C ASP A 8 28.28 -3.20 -2.97
N ALA A 9 29.27 -2.56 -2.33
CA ALA A 9 30.21 -3.23 -1.45
C ALA A 9 30.62 -2.33 -0.25
N PRO A 10 31.00 -2.92 0.91
CA PRO A 10 31.40 -2.16 2.08
C PRO A 10 32.52 -1.17 1.80
N GLY A 11 32.32 0.09 2.16
CA GLY A 11 33.34 1.13 2.02
C GLY A 11 33.60 1.61 0.60
N THR A 12 32.77 1.24 -0.37
CA THR A 12 32.95 1.57 -1.79
C THR A 12 31.95 2.58 -2.34
N ALA A 13 31.09 3.15 -1.48
CA ALA A 13 30.13 4.17 -1.92
C ALA A 13 30.84 5.30 -2.68
N GLY A 14 30.42 5.53 -3.91
CA GLY A 14 31.06 6.49 -4.80
C GLY A 14 30.27 6.69 -6.10
N PRO A 15 30.86 7.43 -7.06
CA PRO A 15 30.22 7.61 -8.36
C PRO A 15 30.02 6.27 -9.08
N CYS A 16 28.88 6.10 -9.73
CA CYS A 16 28.57 4.90 -10.50
C CYS A 16 29.43 4.79 -11.75
N THR A 17 29.77 3.57 -12.13
CA THR A 17 30.42 3.27 -13.39
C THR A 17 29.45 3.38 -14.56
N THR A 18 29.97 3.48 -15.79
CA THR A 18 29.15 3.59 -16.99
C THR A 18 28.13 2.45 -17.10
N GLY A 19 26.88 2.78 -17.33
CA GLY A 19 25.79 1.84 -17.48
C GLY A 19 25.04 1.49 -16.19
N ILE A 20 25.55 1.91 -15.02
CA ILE A 20 24.85 1.78 -13.74
C ILE A 20 24.26 3.13 -13.37
N LEU A 21 22.94 3.21 -13.23
CA LEU A 21 22.27 4.42 -12.77
C LEU A 21 22.52 4.67 -11.28
N TRP A 22 22.32 3.65 -10.47
CA TRP A 22 22.67 3.62 -9.05
C TRP A 22 22.74 2.16 -8.57
N SER A 23 23.43 1.92 -7.47
CA SER A 23 23.41 0.63 -6.78
C SER A 23 23.32 0.83 -5.27
N ARG A 24 22.65 -0.09 -4.58
CA ARG A 24 22.54 -0.13 -3.13
C ARG A 24 22.84 -1.52 -2.63
N ARG A 25 23.71 -1.62 -1.66
CA ARG A 25 23.97 -2.86 -0.95
C ARG A 25 22.73 -3.22 -0.12
N ASN A 26 22.34 -4.47 -0.15
CA ASN A 26 21.25 -5.03 0.66
C ASN A 26 21.78 -6.11 1.61
N GLN A 27 20.88 -6.68 2.38
CA GLN A 27 21.14 -7.75 3.35
C GLN A 27 20.58 -9.09 2.89
N ASP A 28 20.56 -9.35 1.58
CA ASP A 28 20.14 -10.61 0.99
C ASP A 28 21.38 -11.47 0.72
N ILE A 29 21.78 -12.24 1.72
CA ILE A 29 22.98 -13.10 1.66
C ILE A 29 22.65 -14.59 1.70
N SER A 30 21.39 -14.96 1.95
CA SER A 30 21.00 -16.37 2.06
C SER A 30 20.59 -16.98 0.72
N SER A 31 19.88 -16.25 -0.14
CA SER A 31 19.21 -16.83 -1.30
C SER A 31 19.53 -16.14 -2.63
N ASN A 32 19.69 -14.84 -2.65
CA ASN A 32 19.85 -14.00 -3.84
C ASN A 32 18.72 -14.19 -4.89
N ILE A 33 17.51 -14.52 -4.46
CA ILE A 33 16.35 -14.83 -5.34
C ILE A 33 15.22 -13.82 -5.17
N THR A 34 15.28 -12.95 -4.17
CA THR A 34 14.24 -11.96 -3.92
C THR A 34 14.08 -11.02 -5.13
N GLY A 35 12.88 -10.98 -5.68
CA GLY A 35 12.54 -10.04 -6.75
C GLY A 35 12.07 -8.69 -6.21
N SER A 36 12.42 -7.62 -6.89
CA SER A 36 11.83 -6.31 -6.63
C SER A 36 10.42 -6.21 -7.20
N SER A 37 9.63 -5.29 -6.64
CA SER A 37 8.46 -4.72 -7.29
C SER A 37 8.77 -3.27 -7.66
N VAL A 38 8.07 -2.76 -8.67
CA VAL A 38 8.23 -1.37 -9.14
C VAL A 38 6.84 -0.74 -9.14
N PHE A 39 6.73 0.48 -8.63
CA PHE A 39 5.47 1.22 -8.61
C PHE A 39 5.75 2.71 -8.50
N ASP A 40 5.02 3.53 -9.25
CA ASP A 40 5.05 4.99 -9.15
C ASP A 40 3.99 5.39 -8.12
N PHE A 41 4.43 5.60 -6.87
CA PHE A 41 3.53 5.86 -5.75
C PHE A 41 2.92 7.26 -5.78
N GLU A 42 3.55 8.20 -6.43
CA GLU A 42 3.15 9.61 -6.51
C GLU A 42 2.60 10.01 -7.88
N ASP A 43 2.62 9.12 -8.90
CA ASP A 43 2.29 9.39 -10.31
C ASP A 43 3.08 10.58 -10.90
N ASP A 44 4.35 10.67 -10.52
CA ASP A 44 5.26 11.71 -11.04
C ASP A 44 6.01 11.26 -12.31
N GLY A 45 5.72 10.06 -12.80
CA GLY A 45 6.35 9.42 -13.95
C GLY A 45 7.71 8.78 -13.65
N LYS A 46 8.08 8.65 -12.38
CA LYS A 46 9.33 8.05 -11.91
C LYS A 46 9.01 6.98 -10.88
N ALA A 47 9.04 5.75 -11.32
CA ALA A 47 8.69 4.65 -10.44
C ALA A 47 9.74 4.42 -9.35
N GLU A 48 9.27 4.06 -8.18
CA GLU A 48 10.06 3.59 -7.04
C GLU A 48 10.34 2.09 -7.17
N VAL A 49 11.46 1.68 -6.59
CA VAL A 49 11.84 0.27 -6.48
C VAL A 49 11.57 -0.20 -5.07
N VAL A 50 10.70 -1.18 -4.93
CA VAL A 50 10.44 -1.84 -3.65
C VAL A 50 11.26 -3.11 -3.57
N TYR A 51 12.11 -3.20 -2.57
CA TYR A 51 12.93 -4.38 -2.31
C TYR A 51 12.84 -4.79 -0.83
N ALA A 52 12.64 -6.07 -0.60
CA ALA A 52 12.59 -6.64 0.73
C ALA A 52 13.76 -7.61 0.90
N ASP A 53 14.82 -7.17 1.57
CA ASP A 53 15.94 -8.03 1.94
C ASP A 53 15.65 -8.83 3.23
N GLU A 54 16.63 -9.52 3.76
CA GLU A 54 16.47 -10.38 4.95
C GLU A 54 16.06 -9.60 6.20
N CYS A 55 16.35 -8.30 6.27
CA CYS A 55 16.21 -7.48 7.48
C CYS A 55 15.29 -6.29 7.33
N PHE A 56 15.15 -5.76 6.12
CA PHE A 56 14.34 -4.57 5.87
C PHE A 56 13.53 -4.70 4.56
N VAL A 57 12.37 -4.11 4.55
CA VAL A 57 11.69 -3.71 3.33
C VAL A 57 11.97 -2.23 3.10
N ARG A 58 12.34 -1.87 1.87
CA ARG A 58 12.64 -0.49 1.49
C ARG A 58 11.92 -0.10 0.21
N VAL A 59 11.54 1.15 0.13
CA VAL A 59 11.13 1.83 -1.10
C VAL A 59 12.25 2.79 -1.47
N TYR A 60 12.79 2.62 -2.66
CA TYR A 60 13.89 3.44 -3.18
C TYR A 60 13.38 4.36 -4.28
N ASP A 61 13.79 5.61 -4.25
CA ASP A 61 13.66 6.53 -5.38
C ASP A 61 14.33 5.91 -6.61
N GLY A 62 13.55 5.62 -7.63
CA GLY A 62 14.03 4.92 -8.83
C GLY A 62 15.08 5.71 -9.61
N THR A 63 15.16 7.03 -9.44
CA THR A 63 16.09 7.90 -10.15
C THR A 63 17.49 7.93 -9.55
N ASN A 64 17.62 7.67 -8.23
CA ASN A 64 18.90 7.87 -7.52
C ASN A 64 19.18 6.83 -6.44
N GLY A 65 18.25 5.91 -6.15
CA GLY A 65 18.39 4.87 -5.14
C GLY A 65 18.37 5.35 -3.69
N ARG A 66 17.85 6.55 -3.42
CA ARG A 66 17.64 7.00 -2.04
C ARG A 66 16.51 6.20 -1.40
N ALA A 67 16.72 5.66 -0.21
CA ALA A 67 15.65 5.02 0.54
C ALA A 67 14.64 6.06 1.04
N LEU A 68 13.42 6.00 0.52
CA LEU A 68 12.29 6.87 0.89
C LEU A 68 11.53 6.32 2.09
N PHE A 69 11.41 5.00 2.17
CA PHE A 69 10.79 4.26 3.24
C PHE A 69 11.67 3.08 3.63
N SER A 70 11.67 2.73 4.90
CA SER A 70 12.27 1.51 5.41
C SER A 70 11.55 1.03 6.66
N GLN A 71 11.35 -0.28 6.75
CA GLN A 71 10.80 -0.92 7.93
C GLN A 71 11.43 -2.31 8.09
N TYR A 72 11.64 -2.75 9.34
CA TYR A 72 12.24 -4.03 9.60
C TYR A 72 11.33 -5.20 9.22
N ARG A 73 11.95 -6.25 8.76
CA ARG A 73 11.36 -7.56 8.52
C ARG A 73 12.36 -8.66 8.87
N SER A 74 11.96 -9.90 8.75
CA SER A 74 12.87 -11.05 8.81
C SER A 74 12.52 -12.03 7.71
N SER A 75 13.53 -12.49 6.98
CA SER A 75 13.37 -13.59 6.04
C SER A 75 14.73 -14.16 5.66
N CYS A 76 14.85 -15.49 5.65
CA CYS A 76 15.99 -16.19 5.05
C CYS A 76 15.48 -17.27 4.09
N THR A 77 14.30 -17.10 3.53
CA THR A 77 13.74 -18.03 2.56
C THR A 77 13.53 -17.35 1.21
N TRP A 78 13.07 -18.12 0.25
CA TRP A 78 12.96 -17.70 -1.13
C TRP A 78 11.55 -17.15 -1.41
N TYR A 79 11.43 -16.29 -2.42
CA TYR A 79 10.15 -15.86 -3.00
C TYR A 79 9.26 -14.97 -2.11
N GLU A 80 9.75 -14.46 -1.01
CA GLU A 80 9.03 -13.53 -0.15
C GLU A 80 9.10 -12.10 -0.68
N ASN A 81 8.63 -11.92 -1.93
CA ASN A 81 8.73 -10.67 -2.65
C ASN A 81 7.65 -9.69 -2.19
N PRO A 82 7.96 -8.39 -2.09
CA PRO A 82 6.95 -7.38 -1.80
C PRO A 82 5.95 -7.26 -2.96
N VAL A 83 4.72 -6.91 -2.62
CA VAL A 83 3.62 -6.72 -3.57
C VAL A 83 3.02 -5.34 -3.34
N VAL A 84 2.69 -4.63 -4.42
CA VAL A 84 1.96 -3.36 -4.37
C VAL A 84 0.59 -3.55 -5.00
N ALA A 85 -0.45 -3.44 -4.18
CA ALA A 85 -1.85 -3.58 -4.62
C ALA A 85 -2.77 -2.86 -3.63
N ASP A 86 -3.95 -2.48 -4.04
CA ASP A 86 -5.00 -2.02 -3.13
C ASP A 86 -5.59 -3.24 -2.41
N THR A 87 -5.33 -3.39 -1.13
CA THR A 87 -5.70 -4.58 -0.34
C THR A 87 -7.00 -4.41 0.44
N ASP A 88 -7.43 -3.19 0.72
CA ASP A 88 -8.63 -2.89 1.51
C ASP A 88 -9.77 -2.27 0.70
N GLY A 89 -9.54 -2.04 -0.60
CA GLY A 89 -10.54 -1.50 -1.52
C GLY A 89 -10.79 0.00 -1.30
N ASN A 90 -9.79 0.74 -0.81
CA ASN A 90 -9.87 2.19 -0.61
C ASN A 90 -9.36 3.01 -1.79
N PHE A 91 -8.98 2.33 -2.89
CA PHE A 91 -8.37 2.91 -4.10
C PHE A 91 -7.00 3.56 -3.87
N ARG A 92 -6.28 3.19 -2.82
CA ARG A 92 -4.89 3.59 -2.60
C ARG A 92 -4.00 2.36 -2.65
N ALA A 93 -2.77 2.56 -3.07
CA ALA A 93 -1.81 1.49 -3.08
C ALA A 93 -1.38 1.13 -1.66
N ASP A 94 -1.29 -0.17 -1.40
CA ASP A 94 -0.69 -0.74 -0.22
C ASP A 94 0.58 -1.49 -0.57
N LEU A 95 1.51 -1.53 0.36
CA LEU A 95 2.70 -2.35 0.26
C LEU A 95 2.58 -3.57 1.18
N VAL A 96 2.49 -4.74 0.59
CA VAL A 96 2.38 -6.02 1.30
C VAL A 96 3.74 -6.70 1.37
N THR A 97 4.16 -7.08 2.57
CA THR A 97 5.46 -7.72 2.79
C THR A 97 5.32 -8.93 3.72
N PRO A 98 5.65 -10.14 3.26
CA PRO A 98 5.73 -11.33 4.09
C PRO A 98 7.05 -11.36 4.88
N SER A 99 7.04 -12.05 6.01
CA SER A 99 8.19 -12.27 6.88
C SER A 99 8.15 -13.65 7.50
N ASN A 100 9.32 -14.19 7.84
CA ASN A 100 9.47 -15.43 8.62
C ASN A 100 10.61 -15.30 9.64
N LEU A 101 10.68 -16.23 10.60
CA LEU A 101 11.67 -16.23 11.67
C LEU A 101 12.95 -17.01 11.34
N ALA A 102 13.11 -17.50 10.11
CA ALA A 102 14.18 -18.45 9.78
C ALA A 102 15.60 -17.94 10.06
N CYS A 103 15.82 -16.61 10.04
CA CYS A 103 17.16 -16.06 10.29
C CYS A 103 17.22 -14.91 11.31
N SER A 104 16.19 -14.74 12.10
CA SER A 104 16.09 -13.57 12.99
C SER A 104 16.78 -13.75 14.33
N ASP A 105 17.07 -14.98 14.72
CA ASP A 105 17.56 -15.34 16.05
C ASP A 105 19.08 -15.56 16.14
N GLY A 106 19.77 -15.38 15.04
CA GLY A 106 21.20 -15.62 14.95
C GLY A 106 21.62 -17.09 14.91
N VAL A 107 20.66 -18.02 15.02
CA VAL A 107 20.95 -19.47 15.06
C VAL A 107 21.50 -19.94 13.71
N ASN A 108 21.05 -19.35 12.61
CA ASN A 108 21.53 -19.67 11.27
C ASN A 108 22.67 -18.77 10.76
N GLY A 109 23.29 -18.00 11.64
CA GLY A 109 24.48 -17.21 11.32
C GLY A 109 24.23 -15.92 10.53
N ILE A 110 23.00 -15.59 10.22
CA ILE A 110 22.60 -14.37 9.51
C ILE A 110 21.81 -13.50 10.48
N ALA A 111 22.49 -12.95 11.46
CA ALA A 111 21.86 -11.94 12.27
C ALA A 111 21.81 -10.63 11.50
N CYS A 112 20.64 -10.01 11.39
CA CYS A 112 20.51 -8.67 10.84
C CYS A 112 21.38 -7.65 11.59
N SER A 113 21.71 -7.92 12.85
CA SER A 113 22.68 -7.19 13.65
C SER A 113 24.13 -7.27 13.14
N MET A 114 24.48 -8.26 12.30
CA MET A 114 25.84 -8.38 11.79
C MET A 114 26.22 -7.30 10.77
N LEU A 115 25.25 -6.78 10.04
CA LEU A 115 25.46 -5.72 9.06
C LEU A 115 25.26 -4.33 9.66
N ASN A 116 24.69 -4.25 10.84
CA ASN A 116 24.34 -3.03 11.53
C ASN A 116 24.31 -3.26 13.05
N ALA A 117 25.45 -3.02 13.70
CA ALA A 117 25.67 -3.36 15.11
C ALA A 117 24.67 -2.71 16.09
N ASP A 118 24.04 -1.60 15.69
CA ASP A 118 23.05 -0.89 16.50
C ASP A 118 21.59 -1.16 16.08
N GLY A 119 21.38 -2.03 15.10
CA GLY A 119 20.08 -2.40 14.55
C GLY A 119 19.46 -1.36 13.60
N VAL A 120 20.10 -0.22 13.40
CA VAL A 120 19.57 0.86 12.56
C VAL A 120 19.88 0.59 11.09
N ASP A 121 18.89 0.80 10.21
CA ASP A 121 19.09 0.67 8.75
C ASP A 121 20.14 1.68 8.25
N PRO A 122 21.27 1.25 7.69
CA PRO A 122 22.32 2.16 7.24
C PRO A 122 21.90 3.04 6.05
N GLN A 123 20.90 2.65 5.28
CA GLN A 123 20.50 3.33 4.04
C GLN A 123 19.38 4.35 4.22
N PHE A 124 18.53 4.16 5.22
CA PHE A 124 17.38 5.03 5.45
C PHE A 124 17.78 6.23 6.31
N ALA A 125 17.68 7.42 5.75
CA ALA A 125 18.10 8.66 6.43
C ALA A 125 17.10 9.13 7.50
N GLY A 126 15.89 8.64 7.48
CA GLY A 126 14.79 8.99 8.37
C GLY A 126 13.51 9.32 7.63
N ALA A 127 12.40 9.40 8.36
CA ALA A 127 11.10 9.75 7.81
C ALA A 127 11.14 11.17 7.19
N GLY A 128 10.59 11.28 5.99
CA GLY A 128 10.46 12.56 5.28
C GLY A 128 9.33 13.42 5.84
N CYS A 129 9.44 14.74 5.66
CA CYS A 129 8.40 15.69 6.06
C CYS A 129 8.41 16.92 5.15
N LEU A 130 7.27 17.59 5.04
CA LEU A 130 7.13 18.90 4.41
C LEU A 130 6.94 20.01 5.46
N VAL A 131 6.21 19.68 6.52
CA VAL A 131 5.91 20.59 7.63
C VAL A 131 6.05 19.87 8.99
N ASN A 132 6.14 20.63 10.06
CA ASN A 132 6.35 20.07 11.41
C ASN A 132 5.31 19.02 11.82
N LYS A 133 4.04 19.21 11.45
CA LYS A 133 2.95 18.32 11.79
C LYS A 133 3.03 16.92 11.14
N ASP A 134 3.86 16.78 10.12
CA ASP A 134 4.09 15.48 9.47
C ASP A 134 4.95 14.56 10.35
N CYS A 135 5.59 15.12 11.37
CA CYS A 135 6.46 14.41 12.29
C CYS A 135 5.80 14.22 13.65
N VAL A 136 5.91 13.02 14.20
CA VAL A 136 5.48 12.75 15.58
C VAL A 136 6.22 13.67 16.58
N SER A 137 7.49 13.96 16.32
CA SER A 137 8.28 14.92 17.09
C SER A 137 7.82 16.37 16.95
N ASN A 138 6.97 16.67 15.97
CA ASN A 138 6.60 18.04 15.55
C ASN A 138 7.81 18.90 15.14
N VAL A 139 8.89 18.28 14.66
CA VAL A 139 10.09 18.96 14.16
C VAL A 139 10.46 18.43 12.80
N CYS A 140 10.22 19.22 11.77
CA CYS A 140 10.66 19.00 10.39
C CYS A 140 11.81 19.94 10.06
N ASP A 141 13.00 19.42 9.77
CA ASP A 141 14.16 20.24 9.40
C ASP A 141 14.82 19.66 8.16
N ASN A 142 14.92 20.46 7.10
CA ASN A 142 15.50 20.11 5.80
C ASN A 142 14.87 18.82 5.20
N GLY A 143 13.54 18.67 5.35
CA GLY A 143 12.78 17.56 4.77
C GLY A 143 12.81 16.26 5.59
N TYR A 144 13.32 16.28 6.82
CA TYR A 144 13.40 15.11 7.69
C TYR A 144 12.85 15.38 9.08
N CYS A 145 12.12 14.41 9.61
CA CYS A 145 11.64 14.40 10.98
C CYS A 145 12.83 14.26 11.95
N ARG A 146 13.07 15.29 12.76
CA ARG A 146 14.14 15.30 13.75
C ARG A 146 13.65 14.81 15.11
N CYS A 147 14.56 14.25 15.88
CA CYS A 147 14.27 13.72 17.21
C CYS A 147 15.44 13.93 18.17
N THR A 148 15.13 13.94 19.47
CA THR A 148 16.09 13.94 20.57
C THR A 148 15.99 12.69 21.43
N SER A 149 14.88 11.95 21.29
CA SER A 149 14.65 10.64 21.92
C SER A 149 13.86 9.72 20.98
N THR A 150 13.96 8.42 21.19
CA THR A 150 13.23 7.43 20.40
C THR A 150 11.71 7.54 20.60
N ALA A 151 11.26 7.94 21.78
CA ALA A 151 9.86 8.19 22.09
C ALA A 151 9.17 9.19 21.12
N GLN A 152 9.94 10.05 20.49
CA GLN A 152 9.46 11.02 19.51
C GLN A 152 9.29 10.46 18.09
N CYS A 153 9.63 9.19 17.87
CA CYS A 153 9.60 8.57 16.55
C CYS A 153 8.34 7.75 16.26
N CYS A 154 7.45 7.58 17.23
CA CYS A 154 6.20 6.85 17.04
C CYS A 154 5.07 7.42 17.92
N ALA A 155 3.83 7.19 17.51
CA ALA A 155 2.65 7.69 18.22
C ALA A 155 2.48 7.11 19.63
N ALA A 156 3.10 5.96 19.93
CA ALA A 156 3.05 5.36 21.27
C ALA A 156 3.84 6.17 22.33
N GLY A 157 4.77 7.05 21.92
CA GLY A 157 5.38 8.05 22.75
C GLY A 157 6.33 7.51 23.87
N THR A 158 6.78 6.27 23.75
CA THR A 158 7.80 5.68 24.67
C THR A 158 8.91 5.03 23.87
N ASP A 159 10.14 5.08 24.38
CA ASP A 159 11.31 4.50 23.72
C ASP A 159 11.12 3.00 23.47
N ALA A 160 10.59 2.27 24.45
CA ALA A 160 10.38 0.82 24.34
C ALA A 160 9.37 0.47 23.24
N ALA A 161 8.24 1.18 23.19
CA ALA A 161 7.21 0.94 22.19
C ALA A 161 7.66 1.34 20.76
N CYS A 162 8.42 2.43 20.63
CA CYS A 162 8.95 2.84 19.34
C CYS A 162 10.02 1.88 18.84
N LEU A 163 10.91 1.40 19.70
CA LEU A 163 11.87 0.35 19.35
C LEU A 163 11.15 -0.94 18.91
N ASP A 164 10.11 -1.35 19.63
CA ASP A 164 9.30 -2.53 19.26
C ASP A 164 8.61 -2.38 17.90
N GLN A 165 8.21 -1.17 17.56
CA GLN A 165 7.66 -0.82 16.23
C GLN A 165 8.73 -0.69 15.16
N GLY A 166 10.01 -0.82 15.49
CA GLY A 166 11.12 -0.77 14.55
C GLY A 166 11.53 0.63 14.13
N VAL A 167 11.37 1.62 15.01
CA VAL A 167 11.87 2.98 14.80
C VAL A 167 12.73 3.44 15.97
N LYS A 168 13.80 4.16 15.65
CA LYS A 168 14.81 4.64 16.60
C LYS A 168 15.27 6.04 16.24
N CYS A 169 15.44 6.88 17.25
CA CYS A 169 16.12 8.17 17.09
C CYS A 169 17.62 7.95 17.00
N ALA A 170 18.21 8.12 15.84
CA ALA A 170 19.63 7.86 15.60
C ALA A 170 20.26 8.89 14.68
N ALA A 171 21.59 8.98 14.70
CA ALA A 171 22.32 9.84 13.79
C ALA A 171 22.05 9.45 12.34
N PRO A 172 21.73 10.40 11.45
CA PRO A 172 21.52 10.12 10.04
C PRO A 172 22.84 9.74 9.35
N PRO A 173 22.78 9.15 8.14
CA PRO A 173 23.96 8.98 7.32
C PRO A 173 24.70 10.30 7.09
N ALA A 174 26.02 10.21 6.92
CA ALA A 174 26.84 11.38 6.68
C ALA A 174 26.38 12.16 5.43
N GLY A 175 26.42 13.49 5.49
CA GLY A 175 26.02 14.35 4.38
C GLY A 175 24.53 14.70 4.31
N LEU A 176 23.72 14.22 5.23
CA LEU A 176 22.33 14.62 5.30
C LEU A 176 22.23 16.11 5.70
N PRO A 177 21.43 16.95 5.00
CA PRO A 177 21.26 18.34 5.36
C PRO A 177 20.51 18.50 6.68
N GLY A 178 20.74 19.62 7.38
CA GLY A 178 20.17 19.93 8.68
C GLY A 178 20.99 19.34 9.85
N SER A 179 20.46 19.45 11.06
CA SER A 179 21.18 19.06 12.28
C SER A 179 20.35 18.14 13.17
N GLY A 180 21.04 17.33 13.96
CA GLY A 180 20.42 16.42 14.93
C GLY A 180 20.05 15.05 14.37
N ASN A 181 19.56 14.18 15.25
CA ASN A 181 19.13 12.83 14.92
C ASN A 181 17.83 12.82 14.11
N THR A 182 17.59 11.73 13.41
CA THR A 182 16.36 11.47 12.65
C THR A 182 15.68 10.18 13.12
N CYS A 183 14.39 10.06 12.87
CA CYS A 183 13.63 8.85 13.15
C CYS A 183 13.91 7.80 12.07
N ARG A 184 14.70 6.79 12.40
CA ARG A 184 15.24 5.80 11.49
C ARG A 184 14.63 4.43 11.71
N ALA A 185 14.54 3.64 10.65
CA ALA A 185 14.19 2.23 10.76
C ALA A 185 15.22 1.48 11.61
N ASN A 186 14.74 0.58 12.46
CA ASN A 186 15.54 -0.24 13.35
C ASN A 186 15.02 -1.68 13.33
N HIS A 187 15.92 -2.66 13.39
CA HIS A 187 15.59 -4.08 13.47
C HIS A 187 15.68 -4.56 14.92
N PRO A 188 14.59 -4.53 15.69
CA PRO A 188 14.63 -4.84 17.12
C PRO A 188 14.60 -6.34 17.41
N LYS A 189 13.94 -7.11 16.52
CA LYS A 189 13.67 -8.53 16.71
C LYS A 189 13.23 -9.19 15.40
N GLY A 190 13.28 -10.51 15.36
CA GLY A 190 12.65 -11.28 14.30
C GLY A 190 11.13 -11.17 14.32
N VAL A 191 10.54 -11.27 13.14
CA VAL A 191 9.10 -11.24 12.93
C VAL A 191 8.66 -12.31 11.94
N SER A 192 7.40 -12.74 12.05
CA SER A 192 6.76 -13.65 11.09
C SER A 192 5.37 -13.13 10.72
N GLY A 193 4.84 -13.59 9.60
CA GLY A 193 3.52 -13.21 9.14
C GLY A 193 3.56 -12.20 7.99
N ILE A 194 2.45 -11.49 7.80
CA ILE A 194 2.27 -10.52 6.72
C ILE A 194 2.09 -9.14 7.35
N ARG A 195 2.76 -8.15 6.78
CA ARG A 195 2.55 -6.74 7.10
C ARG A 195 2.08 -6.01 5.87
N VAL A 196 1.08 -5.16 6.05
CA VAL A 196 0.56 -4.24 5.05
C VAL A 196 0.87 -2.83 5.51
N TYR A 197 1.46 -2.04 4.62
CA TYR A 197 1.79 -0.64 4.87
C TYR A 197 0.99 0.25 3.93
N GLN A 198 0.49 1.34 4.47
CA GLN A 198 -0.21 2.41 3.76
C GLN A 198 0.50 3.73 4.02
N ASP A 199 0.34 4.71 3.15
CA ASP A 199 0.76 6.07 3.48
C ASP A 199 -0.17 6.70 4.53
N ALA A 200 0.41 7.24 5.59
CA ALA A 200 -0.35 7.78 6.74
C ALA A 200 -1.25 8.97 6.39
N THR A 201 -1.06 9.58 5.23
CA THR A 201 -1.81 10.75 4.74
C THR A 201 -2.47 10.51 3.38
N ASP A 202 -2.61 9.24 2.98
CA ASP A 202 -3.26 8.80 1.72
C ASP A 202 -2.71 9.47 0.46
N ARG A 203 -1.39 9.70 0.40
CA ARG A 203 -0.75 10.34 -0.74
C ARG A 203 -0.41 9.36 -1.87
N TRP A 204 -0.31 8.06 -1.55
CA TRP A 204 -0.05 7.06 -2.56
C TRP A 204 -1.23 6.99 -3.53
N VAL A 205 -0.90 6.86 -4.80
CA VAL A 205 -1.91 6.81 -5.86
C VAL A 205 -2.66 5.48 -5.85
N ARG A 206 -3.69 5.38 -6.68
CA ARG A 206 -4.46 4.16 -6.86
C ARG A 206 -3.59 3.02 -7.38
N SER A 207 -3.98 1.81 -7.05
CA SER A 207 -3.50 0.61 -7.71
C SER A 207 -4.66 -0.36 -7.93
N ARG A 208 -4.44 -1.37 -8.80
CA ARG A 208 -5.38 -2.48 -8.92
C ARG A 208 -5.43 -3.29 -7.63
N THR A 209 -6.61 -3.84 -7.34
CA THR A 209 -6.83 -4.80 -6.24
C THR A 209 -6.31 -6.22 -6.58
N ILE A 210 -5.75 -6.43 -7.78
CA ILE A 210 -5.39 -7.73 -8.30
C ILE A 210 -3.87 -7.90 -8.30
N TRP A 211 -3.40 -8.95 -7.61
CA TRP A 211 -2.06 -9.52 -7.73
C TRP A 211 -2.14 -11.02 -7.47
N ASN A 212 -2.48 -11.80 -8.47
CA ASN A 212 -2.89 -13.19 -8.33
C ASN A 212 -1.82 -14.22 -8.71
N GLN A 213 -0.60 -13.79 -9.04
CA GLN A 213 0.49 -14.69 -9.39
C GLN A 213 1.87 -14.07 -9.16
N HIS A 214 2.88 -14.88 -8.93
CA HIS A 214 4.24 -14.44 -8.69
C HIS A 214 4.81 -13.64 -9.88
N ALA A 215 4.63 -14.13 -11.09
CA ALA A 215 5.06 -13.49 -12.33
C ALA A 215 4.01 -12.50 -12.87
N TYR A 216 3.41 -11.70 -11.97
CA TYR A 216 2.38 -10.75 -12.32
C TYR A 216 2.92 -9.63 -13.23
N HIS A 217 2.16 -9.30 -14.26
CA HIS A 217 2.20 -8.03 -14.97
C HIS A 217 0.82 -7.74 -15.57
N VAL A 218 0.47 -6.48 -15.57
CA VAL A 218 -0.90 -6.01 -15.80
C VAL A 218 -1.47 -6.43 -17.17
N THR A 219 -0.63 -6.55 -18.18
CA THR A 219 -1.06 -6.84 -19.56
C THR A 219 -1.47 -8.29 -19.80
N HIS A 220 -1.29 -9.19 -18.85
CA HIS A 220 -1.72 -10.59 -18.98
C HIS A 220 -2.70 -11.05 -17.89
N ILE A 221 -3.31 -10.10 -17.20
CA ILE A 221 -4.36 -10.34 -16.21
C ILE A 221 -5.56 -9.45 -16.54
N ASN A 222 -6.72 -10.06 -16.73
CA ASN A 222 -7.98 -9.33 -16.94
C ASN A 222 -8.47 -8.66 -15.65
N GLU A 223 -9.39 -7.70 -15.76
CA GLU A 223 -9.96 -7.00 -14.61
C GLU A 223 -10.78 -7.90 -13.66
N ASP A 224 -11.21 -9.06 -14.13
CA ASP A 224 -11.86 -10.11 -13.33
C ASP A 224 -10.88 -11.08 -12.68
N GLY A 225 -9.57 -10.84 -12.80
CA GLY A 225 -8.50 -11.69 -12.26
C GLY A 225 -8.18 -12.92 -13.09
N THR A 226 -8.84 -13.14 -14.23
CA THR A 226 -8.55 -14.29 -15.11
C THR A 226 -7.34 -14.01 -15.99
N VAL A 227 -6.64 -15.09 -16.38
CA VAL A 227 -5.53 -15.06 -17.32
C VAL A 227 -6.08 -15.24 -18.75
N PRO A 228 -5.94 -14.25 -19.65
CA PRO A 228 -6.39 -14.42 -21.02
C PRO A 228 -5.57 -15.47 -21.75
N LYS A 229 -6.12 -16.00 -22.87
CA LYS A 229 -5.37 -16.86 -23.77
C LYS A 229 -4.13 -16.13 -24.29
N THR A 230 -3.01 -16.84 -24.46
CA THR A 230 -1.75 -16.25 -24.93
C THR A 230 -1.87 -15.43 -26.20
N SER A 231 -2.79 -15.83 -27.09
CA SER A 231 -3.06 -15.07 -28.33
C SER A 231 -3.73 -13.70 -28.12
N ALA A 232 -4.30 -13.50 -26.92
CA ALA A 232 -4.95 -12.23 -26.55
C ALA A 232 -4.07 -11.38 -25.62
N TRP A 233 -2.86 -11.83 -25.26
CA TRP A 233 -1.97 -11.04 -24.43
C TRP A 233 -1.51 -9.79 -25.14
N GLN A 234 -1.59 -8.69 -24.43
CA GLN A 234 -1.03 -7.44 -24.89
C GLN A 234 0.48 -7.40 -24.60
N LYS A 235 1.21 -6.74 -25.47
CA LYS A 235 2.65 -6.54 -25.25
C LYS A 235 2.84 -5.47 -24.18
N ASN A 236 3.47 -5.82 -23.08
CA ASN A 236 3.67 -4.90 -21.96
C ASN A 236 4.62 -3.71 -22.25
N TRP A 237 5.29 -3.70 -23.41
CA TRP A 237 6.18 -2.62 -23.83
C TRP A 237 5.54 -1.62 -24.83
N THR A 238 4.30 -1.82 -25.25
CA THR A 238 3.60 -0.90 -26.15
C THR A 238 3.08 0.35 -25.46
N ASP A 239 2.80 0.26 -24.17
CA ASP A 239 2.48 1.38 -23.30
C ASP A 239 3.63 1.59 -22.33
N PRO A 240 4.28 2.78 -22.32
CA PRO A 240 5.40 3.04 -21.41
C PRO A 240 5.06 2.87 -19.93
N LYS A 241 3.81 3.11 -19.54
CA LYS A 241 3.33 2.92 -18.17
C LYS A 241 3.19 1.44 -17.77
N LEU A 242 3.11 0.53 -18.76
CA LEU A 242 2.86 -0.90 -18.54
C LEU A 242 4.05 -1.79 -18.86
N ASN A 243 5.18 -1.23 -19.27
CA ASN A 243 6.38 -2.00 -19.65
C ASN A 243 7.17 -2.47 -18.45
N ASN A 244 6.51 -3.14 -17.52
CA ASN A 244 7.13 -3.60 -16.30
C ASN A 244 6.68 -5.01 -15.90
N PHE A 245 7.65 -5.78 -15.40
CA PHE A 245 7.43 -7.03 -14.70
C PHE A 245 7.30 -6.74 -13.20
N ARG A 246 6.32 -7.34 -12.53
CA ARG A 246 6.03 -7.11 -11.12
C ARG A 246 5.74 -5.64 -10.82
N GLN A 247 4.95 -5.03 -11.69
CA GLN A 247 4.40 -3.69 -11.49
C GLN A 247 2.88 -3.75 -11.62
N ASN A 248 2.19 -3.15 -10.66
CA ASN A 248 0.77 -2.85 -10.78
C ASN A 248 0.56 -1.54 -11.55
N VAL A 249 -0.67 -1.25 -11.97
CA VAL A 249 -0.99 0.00 -12.65
C VAL A 249 -1.09 1.10 -11.60
N PRO A 250 -0.26 2.15 -11.67
CA PRO A 250 -0.50 3.34 -10.87
C PRO A 250 -1.74 4.05 -11.40
N GLY A 251 -2.58 4.53 -10.51
CA GLY A 251 -3.65 5.43 -10.84
C GLY A 251 -3.11 6.82 -11.16
N ASP A 252 -3.95 7.65 -11.73
CA ASP A 252 -3.62 9.05 -12.01
C ASP A 252 -3.76 9.88 -10.74
N ALA A 253 -2.68 10.48 -10.25
CA ALA A 253 -2.70 11.38 -9.10
C ALA A 253 -3.42 12.69 -9.40
N SER A 254 -3.41 13.10 -10.68
CA SER A 254 -4.20 14.23 -11.18
C SER A 254 -5.60 13.80 -11.57
N GLY A 255 -5.90 12.50 -11.58
CA GLY A 255 -7.20 11.93 -11.84
C GLY A 255 -8.22 12.59 -10.93
N GLN A 256 -9.31 13.04 -11.50
CA GLN A 256 -10.38 13.63 -10.74
C GLN A 256 -10.72 12.71 -9.57
N ASP A 257 -10.62 13.25 -8.38
CA ASP A 257 -11.19 12.56 -7.23
C ASP A 257 -12.66 12.31 -7.55
N ILE A 258 -13.00 11.06 -7.82
CA ILE A 258 -14.38 10.66 -8.13
C ILE A 258 -14.88 9.73 -7.02
N PRO A 259 -16.15 9.84 -6.68
CA PRO A 259 -16.76 8.85 -5.81
C PRO A 259 -16.94 7.55 -6.60
N ASP A 260 -16.97 6.42 -5.90
CA ASP A 260 -17.31 5.11 -6.44
C ASP A 260 -18.25 4.41 -5.48
N MET A 261 -19.49 4.23 -5.89
CA MET A 261 -20.53 3.73 -5.03
C MET A 261 -20.71 2.23 -5.21
N THR A 262 -20.47 1.49 -4.16
CA THR A 262 -20.64 0.03 -4.14
C THR A 262 -21.72 -0.39 -3.15
N ALA A 263 -22.43 -1.47 -3.47
CA ALA A 263 -23.37 -2.11 -2.57
C ALA A 263 -22.83 -3.45 -2.09
N GLY A 264 -22.92 -3.71 -0.80
CA GLY A 264 -22.56 -4.98 -0.19
C GLY A 264 -23.71 -5.99 -0.17
N ILE A 265 -23.48 -7.12 0.50
CA ILE A 265 -24.47 -8.20 0.61
C ILE A 265 -25.72 -7.71 1.35
N ALA A 266 -26.88 -7.93 0.74
CA ALA A 266 -28.16 -7.59 1.33
C ALA A 266 -28.53 -8.54 2.49
N GLY A 267 -29.03 -7.94 3.58
CA GLY A 267 -29.74 -8.65 4.63
C GLY A 267 -31.26 -8.42 4.50
N PHE A 268 -32.06 -9.17 5.26
CA PHE A 268 -33.51 -8.93 5.33
C PHE A 268 -34.09 -9.27 6.68
N SER A 269 -35.25 -8.65 6.98
CA SER A 269 -36.11 -9.02 8.10
C SER A 269 -37.57 -9.05 7.62
N CYS A 270 -38.32 -10.07 8.04
CA CYS A 270 -39.74 -10.21 7.68
C CYS A 270 -40.61 -9.54 8.74
N GLY A 271 -41.70 -8.90 8.28
CA GLY A 271 -42.71 -8.29 9.14
C GLY A 271 -44.11 -8.35 8.51
N SER A 272 -45.13 -7.87 9.21
CA SER A 272 -46.51 -7.90 8.75
C SER A 272 -46.78 -7.03 7.50
N GLY A 273 -45.82 -6.18 7.10
CA GLY A 273 -45.92 -5.32 5.91
C GLY A 273 -45.05 -5.75 4.74
N GLY A 274 -44.41 -6.92 4.82
CA GLY A 274 -43.49 -7.40 3.76
C GLY A 274 -42.11 -7.75 4.29
N ALA A 275 -41.08 -7.70 3.41
CA ALA A 275 -39.70 -7.89 3.77
C ALA A 275 -38.96 -6.53 3.79
N LEU A 276 -38.32 -6.21 4.90
CA LEU A 276 -37.43 -5.06 4.98
C LEU A 276 -36.05 -5.53 4.56
N LEU A 277 -35.62 -5.08 3.38
CA LEU A 277 -34.27 -5.34 2.83
C LEU A 277 -33.31 -4.28 3.38
N ASN A 278 -32.07 -4.68 3.62
CA ASN A 278 -31.01 -3.76 4.02
C ASN A 278 -29.70 -4.14 3.34
N ALA A 279 -28.90 -3.13 2.99
CA ALA A 279 -27.58 -3.35 2.41
C ALA A 279 -26.62 -2.23 2.84
N PRO A 280 -25.36 -2.55 3.13
CA PRO A 280 -24.33 -1.54 3.25
C PRO A 280 -24.02 -0.95 1.87
N VAL A 281 -23.98 0.36 1.76
CA VAL A 281 -23.59 1.11 0.58
C VAL A 281 -22.38 1.96 0.95
N CYS A 282 -21.31 1.81 0.22
CA CYS A 282 -20.01 2.39 0.54
C CYS A 282 -19.51 3.26 -0.60
N ASN A 283 -18.89 4.38 -0.27
CA ASN A 283 -18.08 5.13 -1.23
C ASN A 283 -16.66 4.54 -1.22
N ARG A 284 -16.30 3.85 -2.28
CA ARG A 284 -14.97 3.28 -2.51
C ARG A 284 -14.07 4.19 -3.32
N GLY A 285 -14.59 5.32 -3.79
CA GLY A 285 -13.86 6.33 -4.54
C GLY A 285 -12.99 7.21 -3.65
N THR A 286 -12.34 8.18 -4.28
CA THR A 286 -11.42 9.13 -3.66
C THR A 286 -12.05 10.49 -3.35
N ALA A 287 -13.23 10.80 -3.94
CA ALA A 287 -13.99 12.00 -3.64
C ALA A 287 -15.17 11.71 -2.71
N PRO A 288 -15.56 12.66 -1.85
CA PRO A 288 -16.80 12.54 -1.10
C PRO A 288 -18.00 12.64 -2.05
N ILE A 289 -19.07 11.89 -1.73
CA ILE A 289 -20.35 11.98 -2.43
C ILE A 289 -21.43 12.51 -1.49
N GLY A 290 -22.30 13.37 -2.00
CA GLY A 290 -23.44 13.88 -1.23
C GLY A 290 -24.48 12.80 -0.95
N SER A 291 -25.39 13.05 -0.01
CA SER A 291 -26.58 12.22 0.23
C SER A 291 -27.51 12.20 -0.98
N GLY A 292 -28.43 11.24 -1.02
CA GLY A 292 -29.43 11.11 -2.08
C GLY A 292 -29.00 10.21 -3.23
N VAL A 293 -27.92 9.42 -3.09
CA VAL A 293 -27.56 8.38 -4.05
C VAL A 293 -28.61 7.29 -4.01
N LYS A 294 -29.20 6.99 -5.16
CA LYS A 294 -30.27 6.00 -5.26
C LYS A 294 -29.71 4.59 -5.17
N VAL A 295 -30.36 3.76 -4.40
CA VAL A 295 -29.99 2.34 -4.23
C VAL A 295 -31.21 1.49 -4.58
N GLY A 296 -31.07 0.75 -5.67
CA GLY A 296 -32.12 -0.15 -6.17
C GLY A 296 -31.92 -1.58 -5.67
N PHE A 297 -33.02 -2.21 -5.27
CA PHE A 297 -33.06 -3.64 -4.93
C PHE A 297 -33.87 -4.38 -5.99
N TYR A 298 -33.34 -5.50 -6.48
CA TYR A 298 -33.89 -6.22 -7.62
C TYR A 298 -34.08 -7.70 -7.32
N ASP A 299 -35.22 -8.26 -7.76
CA ASP A 299 -35.45 -9.68 -7.94
C ASP A 299 -35.25 -10.00 -9.44
N GLY A 300 -34.16 -10.63 -9.79
CA GLY A 300 -33.75 -10.78 -11.18
C GLY A 300 -33.55 -9.42 -11.85
N THR A 301 -34.43 -9.10 -12.81
CA THR A 301 -34.45 -7.80 -13.51
C THR A 301 -35.51 -6.85 -12.99
N THR A 302 -36.34 -7.26 -12.04
CA THR A 302 -37.46 -6.45 -11.53
C THR A 302 -37.01 -5.68 -10.30
N LYS A 303 -37.07 -4.34 -10.39
CA LYS A 303 -36.84 -3.49 -9.22
C LYS A 303 -37.98 -3.68 -8.22
N VAL A 304 -37.65 -4.16 -7.01
CA VAL A 304 -38.63 -4.44 -5.97
C VAL A 304 -38.82 -3.27 -5.03
N CYS A 305 -37.80 -2.48 -4.81
CA CYS A 305 -37.86 -1.21 -4.11
C CYS A 305 -36.60 -0.36 -4.37
N GLU A 306 -36.63 0.91 -3.99
CA GLU A 306 -35.53 1.86 -4.09
C GLU A 306 -35.48 2.75 -2.84
N THR A 307 -34.31 3.12 -2.40
CA THR A 307 -34.11 4.06 -1.29
C THR A 307 -32.84 4.88 -1.52
N PRO A 308 -32.82 6.17 -1.22
CA PRO A 308 -31.60 6.96 -1.32
C PRO A 308 -30.73 6.84 -0.06
N THR A 309 -29.43 7.14 -0.20
CA THR A 309 -28.56 7.40 0.96
C THR A 309 -29.02 8.66 1.70
N THR A 310 -28.92 8.67 3.02
CA THR A 310 -29.33 9.79 3.87
C THR A 310 -28.16 10.68 4.28
N GLN A 311 -26.94 10.15 4.20
CA GLN A 311 -25.71 10.83 4.60
C GLN A 311 -24.79 11.08 3.39
N ALA A 312 -23.98 12.13 3.49
CA ALA A 312 -22.83 12.29 2.62
C ALA A 312 -21.77 11.27 3.04
N LEU A 313 -21.18 10.58 2.06
CA LEU A 313 -20.17 9.55 2.30
C LEU A 313 -18.81 10.04 1.85
N ALA A 314 -17.92 10.24 2.81
CA ALA A 314 -16.50 10.44 2.53
C ALA A 314 -15.88 9.14 1.96
N PRO A 315 -14.71 9.21 1.31
CA PRO A 315 -13.96 8.03 0.90
C PRO A 315 -13.85 6.98 2.00
N GLY A 316 -14.11 5.72 1.66
CA GLY A 316 -14.08 4.58 2.58
C GLY A 316 -15.23 4.50 3.58
N LYS A 317 -16.21 5.43 3.56
CA LYS A 317 -17.35 5.41 4.48
C LYS A 317 -18.55 4.71 3.87
N CYS A 318 -19.33 4.07 4.75
CA CYS A 318 -20.50 3.31 4.39
C CYS A 318 -21.73 3.77 5.18
N GLU A 319 -22.91 3.60 4.59
CA GLU A 319 -24.22 3.72 5.22
C GLU A 319 -25.00 2.44 4.97
N THR A 320 -25.72 1.94 5.96
CA THR A 320 -26.68 0.86 5.72
C THR A 320 -28.04 1.48 5.34
N VAL A 321 -28.45 1.26 4.11
CA VAL A 321 -29.76 1.68 3.62
C VAL A 321 -30.79 0.58 3.81
N THR A 322 -32.05 0.96 3.95
CA THR A 322 -33.15 0.02 4.12
C THR A 322 -34.31 0.31 3.14
N CYS A 323 -34.91 -0.74 2.61
CA CYS A 323 -35.95 -0.65 1.60
C CYS A 323 -37.05 -1.69 1.87
N LEU A 324 -38.32 -1.29 1.82
CA LEU A 324 -39.45 -2.19 2.06
C LEU A 324 -39.87 -2.86 0.73
N TRP A 325 -39.76 -4.18 0.67
CA TRP A 325 -40.36 -5.00 -0.36
C TRP A 325 -41.74 -5.47 0.12
N ALA A 326 -42.79 -4.79 -0.35
CA ALA A 326 -44.16 -5.01 0.17
C ALA A 326 -44.76 -6.39 -0.15
N THR A 327 -44.32 -7.00 -1.28
CA THR A 327 -44.92 -8.27 -1.74
C THR A 327 -43.85 -9.30 -2.09
N PRO A 328 -42.99 -9.74 -1.13
CA PRO A 328 -41.99 -10.74 -1.39
C PRO A 328 -42.65 -12.09 -1.71
N PRO A 329 -42.02 -12.97 -2.51
CA PRO A 329 -42.51 -14.31 -2.74
C PRO A 329 -42.48 -15.12 -1.43
N THR A 330 -43.52 -15.93 -1.21
CA THR A 330 -43.67 -16.70 0.05
C THR A 330 -43.19 -18.14 -0.04
N SER A 331 -42.88 -18.63 -1.22
CA SER A 331 -42.62 -20.07 -1.48
C SER A 331 -41.35 -20.39 -2.25
N THR A 332 -40.65 -19.41 -2.77
CA THR A 332 -39.41 -19.61 -3.56
C THR A 332 -38.26 -18.79 -3.00
N PRO A 333 -37.08 -19.42 -2.81
CA PRO A 333 -35.86 -18.65 -2.54
C PRO A 333 -35.61 -17.65 -3.67
N THR A 334 -35.23 -16.43 -3.31
CA THR A 334 -35.02 -15.32 -4.24
C THR A 334 -33.69 -14.65 -3.93
N ASP A 335 -32.87 -14.51 -4.95
CA ASP A 335 -31.61 -13.77 -4.87
C ASP A 335 -31.88 -12.28 -5.13
N ILE A 336 -31.52 -11.43 -4.17
CA ILE A 336 -31.66 -9.99 -4.30
C ILE A 336 -30.35 -9.38 -4.75
N LYS A 337 -30.37 -8.72 -5.92
CA LYS A 337 -29.29 -7.87 -6.40
C LYS A 337 -29.50 -6.45 -5.87
N VAL A 338 -28.43 -5.84 -5.39
CA VAL A 338 -28.43 -4.43 -4.98
C VAL A 338 -27.51 -3.65 -5.90
N ILE A 339 -27.99 -2.49 -6.38
CA ILE A 339 -27.24 -1.57 -7.23
C ILE A 339 -27.21 -0.21 -6.53
N ALA A 340 -26.00 0.27 -6.24
CA ALA A 340 -25.79 1.65 -5.83
C ALA A 340 -25.67 2.55 -7.06
N ASP A 341 -26.02 3.82 -6.94
CA ASP A 341 -26.17 4.78 -8.04
C ASP A 341 -27.03 4.22 -9.21
N ASP A 342 -28.15 3.65 -8.85
CA ASP A 342 -29.05 2.88 -9.72
C ASP A 342 -29.64 3.69 -10.90
N ASP A 343 -29.59 5.00 -10.87
CA ASP A 343 -29.99 5.88 -11.97
C ASP A 343 -28.78 6.44 -12.77
N GLY A 344 -27.54 6.09 -12.39
CA GLY A 344 -26.34 6.59 -13.02
C GLY A 344 -26.22 8.12 -12.96
N ALA A 345 -26.83 8.73 -11.92
CA ALA A 345 -26.89 10.19 -11.82
C ALA A 345 -25.60 10.80 -11.25
N LYS A 346 -24.71 9.98 -10.72
CA LYS A 346 -23.42 10.41 -10.19
C LYS A 346 -22.31 10.03 -11.16
N THR A 347 -21.33 10.88 -11.27
CA THR A 347 -20.12 10.54 -12.03
C THR A 347 -19.22 9.70 -11.11
N GLU A 348 -18.98 8.48 -11.49
CA GLU A 348 -18.14 7.49 -10.78
C GLU A 348 -16.91 7.11 -11.61
#